data_f37891ef50373dd3e5425411cfb53a54
#
_entry.id   f37891ef50373dd3e5425411cfb53a54
#
_cell.length_a   1.000
_cell.length_b   1.000
_cell.length_c   1.000
_cell.angle_alpha   90.00
_cell.angle_beta   90.00
_cell.angle_gamma   90.00
#
_symmetry.space_group_name_H-M   'P 1'
#
loop_
_entity.id
_entity.type
_entity.pdbx_description
1 polymer ?
#
loop_
_entity_poly.entity_id
_entity_poly.type
_entity_poly.pdbx_seq_one_letter_code
_entity_poly.pdbx_strand_id
1 'polypeptide(L)'
;MSKRRSKTALADWLRLRMPTREQMARNKYLQPIAHRFLTPELWRFTRRSVPRGVALGVFASFIIPVGQIFLAAFMALPARANVPLSTLVTFITNPFTFPFWAVVANKLGAFLLKVDLAATGGAAQEEITSGRWAWFIELFADVGVTVLVTIFGFIVLALVGAALGYLVSSVVWRFVVAHRRKRKLRAMVRRTAEELRE
;
A
#
# COMPACT_ATOMS: atom_id res chain seq x y z
N MET A 1 -40.04 -17.73 4.72
CA MET A 1 -40.02 -16.35 4.14
C MET A 1 -39.35 -15.30 5.03
N SER A 2 -38.33 -15.60 5.84
CA SER A 2 -37.81 -14.65 6.87
C SER A 2 -36.37 -14.18 6.68
N LYS A 3 -35.61 -14.62 5.66
CA LYS A 3 -34.18 -14.28 5.50
C LYS A 3 -33.87 -13.07 4.63
N ARG A 4 -34.85 -12.41 4.03
CA ARG A 4 -34.64 -11.21 3.18
C ARG A 4 -34.65 -9.88 3.95
N ARG A 5 -35.26 -9.82 5.14
CA ARG A 5 -35.41 -8.57 5.91
C ARG A 5 -34.12 -8.10 6.63
N SER A 6 -33.19 -9.00 6.97
CA SER A 6 -32.00 -8.58 7.74
C SER A 6 -30.92 -7.87 6.93
N LYS A 7 -30.81 -8.15 5.62
CA LYS A 7 -29.81 -7.54 4.75
C LYS A 7 -30.17 -6.07 4.36
N THR A 8 -31.44 -5.73 4.37
CA THR A 8 -31.92 -4.38 4.09
C THR A 8 -31.72 -3.46 5.28
N ALA A 9 -31.98 -3.93 6.49
CA ALA A 9 -31.86 -3.11 7.71
C ALA A 9 -30.40 -2.63 7.97
N LEU A 10 -29.42 -3.50 7.74
CA LEU A 10 -28.00 -3.18 7.90
C LEU A 10 -27.51 -2.23 6.79
N ALA A 11 -27.97 -2.44 5.57
CA ALA A 11 -27.67 -1.56 4.45
C ALA A 11 -28.33 -0.17 4.61
N ASP A 12 -29.54 -0.12 5.13
CA ASP A 12 -30.26 1.13 5.40
C ASP A 12 -29.65 1.86 6.61
N TRP A 13 -29.24 1.15 7.66
CA TRP A 13 -28.52 1.72 8.80
C TRP A 13 -27.15 2.28 8.38
N LEU A 14 -26.40 1.60 7.52
CA LEU A 14 -25.15 2.09 6.97
C LEU A 14 -25.37 3.33 6.09
N ARG A 15 -26.43 3.35 5.27
CA ARG A 15 -26.77 4.52 4.43
C ARG A 15 -27.14 5.74 5.25
N LEU A 16 -27.83 5.56 6.38
CA LEU A 16 -28.21 6.65 7.28
C LEU A 16 -27.02 7.23 8.05
N ARG A 17 -25.95 6.47 8.26
CA ARG A 17 -24.75 6.93 8.96
C ARG A 17 -23.59 7.33 8.04
N MET A 18 -23.63 6.96 6.77
CA MET A 18 -22.66 7.47 5.82
C MET A 18 -22.99 8.91 5.45
N PRO A 19 -22.06 9.86 5.69
CA PRO A 19 -22.29 11.24 5.27
C PRO A 19 -22.53 11.25 3.75
N THR A 20 -23.63 11.91 3.35
CA THR A 20 -23.96 12.04 1.92
C THR A 20 -22.91 12.91 1.23
N ARG A 21 -22.76 12.74 -0.09
CA ARG A 21 -21.85 13.56 -0.90
C ARG A 21 -22.06 15.05 -0.70
N GLU A 22 -23.29 15.45 -0.47
CA GLU A 22 -23.69 16.85 -0.21
C GLU A 22 -23.23 17.35 1.16
N GLN A 23 -23.27 16.48 2.18
CA GLN A 23 -22.76 16.80 3.52
C GLN A 23 -21.24 16.92 3.54
N MET A 24 -20.53 16.06 2.77
CA MET A 24 -19.07 16.16 2.61
C MET A 24 -18.67 17.41 1.82
N ALA A 25 -19.45 17.80 0.80
CA ALA A 25 -19.19 18.98 0.00
C ALA A 25 -19.41 20.30 0.78
N ARG A 26 -20.24 20.29 1.82
CA ARG A 26 -20.49 21.46 2.69
C ARG A 26 -19.44 21.68 3.77
N ASN A 27 -18.60 20.70 4.05
CA ASN A 27 -17.60 20.82 5.11
C ASN A 27 -16.39 21.63 4.59
N LYS A 28 -16.24 22.85 5.11
CA LYS A 28 -15.23 23.84 4.69
C LYS A 28 -13.78 23.31 4.73
N TYR A 29 -13.48 22.35 5.61
CA TYR A 29 -12.18 21.72 5.74
C TYR A 29 -11.96 20.59 4.73
N LEU A 30 -13.03 19.99 4.22
CA LEU A 30 -12.98 18.90 3.25
C LEU A 30 -13.15 19.40 1.80
N GLN A 31 -13.66 20.61 1.61
CA GLN A 31 -13.97 21.19 0.31
C GLN A 31 -12.83 21.13 -0.72
N PRO A 32 -11.57 21.53 -0.39
CA PRO A 32 -10.46 21.45 -1.36
C PRO A 32 -10.03 20.04 -1.68
N ILE A 33 -10.29 19.10 -0.76
CA ILE A 33 -9.88 17.70 -0.86
C ILE A 33 -11.03 16.83 -1.35
N ALA A 34 -12.27 17.13 -0.94
CA ALA A 34 -13.48 16.39 -1.29
C ALA A 34 -13.70 16.34 -2.80
N HIS A 35 -13.46 17.44 -3.52
CA HIS A 35 -13.58 17.48 -4.99
C HIS A 35 -12.64 16.47 -5.66
N ARG A 36 -11.44 16.26 -5.13
CA ARG A 36 -10.48 15.27 -5.65
C ARG A 36 -10.81 13.85 -5.20
N PHE A 37 -11.23 13.64 -3.94
CA PHE A 37 -11.61 12.32 -3.43
C PHE A 37 -12.88 11.76 -4.07
N LEU A 38 -13.81 12.61 -4.45
CA LEU A 38 -15.10 12.22 -5.02
C LEU A 38 -15.04 11.96 -6.53
N THR A 39 -13.89 12.13 -7.18
CA THR A 39 -13.76 11.82 -8.61
C THR A 39 -13.96 10.31 -8.84
N PRO A 40 -14.92 9.91 -9.71
CA PRO A 40 -15.19 8.49 -9.96
C PRO A 40 -13.99 7.71 -10.48
N GLU A 41 -12.99 8.41 -11.02
CA GLU A 41 -11.77 7.82 -11.57
C GLU A 41 -10.91 7.13 -10.52
N LEU A 42 -10.88 7.66 -9.29
CA LEU A 42 -10.09 7.12 -8.18
C LEU A 42 -10.67 5.81 -7.61
N TRP A 43 -11.95 5.55 -7.89
CA TRP A 43 -12.67 4.37 -7.42
C TRP A 43 -12.84 3.30 -8.50
N ARG A 44 -12.49 3.62 -9.75
CA ARG A 44 -12.61 2.70 -10.88
C ARG A 44 -11.35 1.87 -11.04
N PHE A 45 -11.53 0.57 -11.21
CA PHE A 45 -10.48 -0.38 -11.55
C PHE A 45 -10.17 -0.29 -13.05
N THR A 46 -9.24 0.58 -13.42
CA THR A 46 -8.80 0.76 -14.80
C THR A 46 -7.43 0.15 -15.04
N ARG A 47 -7.04 0.02 -16.32
CA ARG A 47 -5.71 -0.49 -16.69
C ARG A 47 -4.55 0.35 -16.13
N ARG A 48 -4.79 1.64 -15.89
CA ARG A 48 -3.77 2.58 -15.39
C ARG A 48 -3.86 2.80 -13.89
N SER A 49 -5.07 2.80 -13.32
CA SER A 49 -5.25 3.10 -11.91
C SER A 49 -4.85 1.93 -11.00
N VAL A 50 -5.04 0.67 -11.45
CA VAL A 50 -4.71 -0.52 -10.67
C VAL A 50 -3.20 -0.67 -10.45
N PRO A 51 -2.32 -0.67 -11.47
CA PRO A 51 -0.88 -0.78 -11.26
C PRO A 51 -0.31 0.35 -10.40
N ARG A 52 -0.80 1.57 -10.60
CA ARG A 52 -0.39 2.71 -9.78
C ARG A 52 -0.84 2.55 -8.32
N GLY A 53 -2.07 2.06 -8.09
CA GLY A 53 -2.57 1.79 -6.75
C GLY A 53 -1.75 0.74 -6.01
N VAL A 54 -1.39 -0.36 -6.67
CA VAL A 54 -0.53 -1.40 -6.11
C VAL A 54 0.86 -0.83 -5.77
N ALA A 55 1.49 -0.12 -6.71
CA ALA A 55 2.81 0.46 -6.50
C ALA A 55 2.84 1.42 -5.30
N LEU A 56 1.88 2.33 -5.23
CA LEU A 56 1.80 3.31 -4.14
C LEU A 56 1.46 2.66 -2.79
N GLY A 57 0.62 1.62 -2.80
CA GLY A 57 0.32 0.86 -1.58
C GLY A 57 1.55 0.13 -1.05
N VAL A 58 2.32 -0.53 -1.92
CA VAL A 58 3.59 -1.18 -1.55
C VAL A 58 4.60 -0.15 -1.07
N PHE A 59 4.75 0.97 -1.78
CA PHE A 59 5.66 2.04 -1.37
C PHE A 59 5.31 2.55 0.02
N ALA A 60 4.07 2.95 0.24
CA ALA A 60 3.62 3.49 1.52
C ALA A 60 3.77 2.49 2.68
N SER A 61 3.60 1.19 2.39
CA SER A 61 3.70 0.14 3.39
C SER A 61 5.09 0.01 4.00
N PHE A 62 6.14 0.28 3.21
CA PHE A 62 7.53 0.19 3.68
C PHE A 62 8.10 1.52 4.18
N ILE A 63 7.56 2.67 3.77
CA ILE A 63 8.08 3.99 4.17
C ILE A 63 7.62 4.37 5.58
N ILE A 64 6.35 4.14 5.91
CA ILE A 64 5.79 4.51 7.22
C ILE A 64 5.06 3.31 7.81
N PRO A 65 5.54 2.75 8.94
CA PRO A 65 4.90 1.60 9.56
C PRO A 65 3.56 1.93 10.22
N VAL A 66 3.36 3.19 10.61
CA VAL A 66 2.12 3.67 11.25
C VAL A 66 1.50 4.77 10.39
N GLY A 67 0.20 4.65 10.10
CA GLY A 67 -0.48 5.64 9.24
C GLY A 67 -0.27 5.45 7.73
N GLN A 68 0.31 4.33 7.30
CA GLN A 68 0.57 3.96 5.91
C GLN A 68 -0.69 4.06 5.02
N ILE A 69 -1.87 3.78 5.57
CA ILE A 69 -3.16 3.88 4.88
C ILE A 69 -3.41 5.32 4.41
N PHE A 70 -3.15 6.29 5.29
CA PHE A 70 -3.34 7.71 4.97
C PHE A 70 -2.32 8.17 3.92
N LEU A 71 -1.06 7.74 4.05
CA LEU A 71 -0.02 8.05 3.07
C LEU A 71 -0.39 7.49 1.70
N ALA A 72 -0.79 6.21 1.61
CA ALA A 72 -1.20 5.56 0.37
C ALA A 72 -2.41 6.26 -0.27
N ALA A 73 -3.42 6.60 0.53
CA ALA A 73 -4.59 7.34 0.06
C ALA A 73 -4.22 8.73 -0.47
N PHE A 74 -3.39 9.46 0.27
CA PHE A 74 -2.94 10.80 -0.12
C PHE A 74 -2.12 10.78 -1.42
N MET A 75 -1.17 9.85 -1.55
CA MET A 75 -0.36 9.70 -2.76
C MET A 75 -1.16 9.22 -3.97
N ALA A 76 -2.23 8.45 -3.75
CA ALA A 76 -3.11 7.97 -4.82
C ALA A 76 -3.87 9.10 -5.53
N LEU A 77 -4.11 10.24 -4.87
CA LEU A 77 -4.85 11.37 -5.42
C LEU A 77 -4.14 12.04 -6.61
N PRO A 78 -2.89 12.55 -6.45
CA PRO A 78 -2.18 13.18 -7.57
C PRO A 78 -1.80 12.17 -8.65
N ALA A 79 -1.54 10.92 -8.28
CA ALA A 79 -1.19 9.85 -9.22
C ALA A 79 -2.39 9.30 -10.01
N ARG A 80 -3.61 9.72 -9.70
CA ARG A 80 -4.86 9.17 -10.25
C ARG A 80 -4.90 7.63 -10.16
N ALA A 81 -4.44 7.13 -9.02
CA ALA A 81 -4.41 5.71 -8.70
C ALA A 81 -5.71 5.27 -8.03
N ASN A 82 -5.94 3.97 -7.97
CA ASN A 82 -7.12 3.44 -7.26
C ASN A 82 -6.90 3.52 -5.75
N VAL A 83 -7.61 4.42 -5.06
CA VAL A 83 -7.48 4.65 -3.61
C VAL A 83 -7.79 3.41 -2.79
N PRO A 84 -8.95 2.73 -2.96
CA PRO A 84 -9.25 1.50 -2.22
C PRO A 84 -8.18 0.43 -2.37
N LEU A 85 -7.62 0.29 -3.57
CA LEU A 85 -6.59 -0.70 -3.83
C LEU A 85 -5.25 -0.31 -3.18
N SER A 86 -4.86 0.96 -3.26
CA SER A 86 -3.61 1.42 -2.64
C SER A 86 -3.64 1.24 -1.12
N THR A 87 -4.76 1.56 -0.47
CA THR A 87 -4.93 1.36 0.97
C THR A 87 -5.00 -0.11 1.35
N LEU A 88 -5.64 -0.96 0.54
CA LEU A 88 -5.67 -2.41 0.80
C LEU A 88 -4.27 -3.03 0.73
N VAL A 89 -3.47 -2.62 -0.23
CA VAL A 89 -2.12 -3.15 -0.44
C VAL A 89 -1.18 -2.80 0.71
N THR A 90 -1.43 -1.71 1.45
CA THR A 90 -0.59 -1.38 2.63
C THR A 90 -0.60 -2.46 3.71
N PHE A 91 -1.61 -3.33 3.75
CA PHE A 91 -1.66 -4.45 4.70
C PHE A 91 -0.59 -5.52 4.50
N ILE A 92 0.26 -5.41 3.45
CA ILE A 92 1.47 -6.24 3.30
C ILE A 92 2.37 -6.10 4.53
N THR A 93 2.50 -4.90 5.07
CA THR A 93 3.16 -4.67 6.35
C THR A 93 2.09 -4.40 7.42
N ASN A 94 1.92 -5.34 8.31
CA ASN A 94 1.05 -5.25 9.46
C ASN A 94 1.86 -5.56 10.73
N PRO A 95 1.36 -5.32 11.93
CA PRO A 95 2.11 -5.57 13.17
C PRO A 95 2.70 -6.99 13.28
N PHE A 96 2.05 -8.00 12.68
CA PHE A 96 2.53 -9.38 12.70
C PHE A 96 3.63 -9.65 11.68
N THR A 97 3.57 -9.00 10.51
CA THR A 97 4.57 -9.17 9.44
C THR A 97 5.72 -8.16 9.55
N PHE A 98 5.54 -7.09 10.32
CA PHE A 98 6.55 -6.04 10.47
C PHE A 98 7.91 -6.56 10.97
N PRO A 99 8.01 -7.43 12.00
CA PRO A 99 9.30 -7.97 12.43
C PRO A 99 10.03 -8.73 11.33
N PHE A 100 9.30 -9.51 10.53
CA PHE A 100 9.86 -10.20 9.36
C PHE A 100 10.45 -9.21 8.35
N TRP A 101 9.69 -8.18 8.00
CA TRP A 101 10.14 -7.17 7.05
C TRP A 101 11.30 -6.33 7.58
N ALA A 102 11.37 -6.09 8.89
CA ALA A 102 12.49 -5.40 9.53
C ALA A 102 13.80 -6.20 9.39
N VAL A 103 13.74 -7.53 9.58
CA VAL A 103 14.90 -8.40 9.37
C VAL A 103 15.33 -8.40 7.90
N VAL A 104 14.38 -8.48 6.97
CA VAL A 104 14.68 -8.44 5.52
C VAL A 104 15.29 -7.09 5.14
N ALA A 105 14.73 -5.98 5.63
CA ALA A 105 15.24 -4.63 5.38
C ALA A 105 16.65 -4.46 5.95
N ASN A 106 16.89 -4.90 7.16
CA ASN A 106 18.21 -4.83 7.80
C ASN A 106 19.27 -5.62 6.99
N LYS A 107 18.99 -6.87 6.64
CA LYS A 107 19.91 -7.68 5.82
C LYS A 107 20.17 -7.07 4.44
N LEU A 108 19.13 -6.55 3.80
CA LEU A 108 19.25 -5.89 2.50
C LEU A 108 20.06 -4.59 2.60
N GLY A 109 19.81 -3.79 3.63
CA GLY A 109 20.56 -2.58 3.91
C GLY A 109 22.03 -2.85 4.18
N ALA A 110 22.33 -3.82 5.04
CA ALA A 110 23.68 -4.25 5.35
C ALA A 110 24.42 -4.76 4.11
N PHE A 111 23.77 -5.60 3.31
CA PHE A 111 24.33 -6.11 2.07
C PHE A 111 24.69 -5.01 1.07
N LEU A 112 23.79 -4.04 0.88
CA LEU A 112 24.00 -2.95 -0.08
C LEU A 112 25.03 -1.94 0.39
N LEU A 113 25.05 -1.64 1.69
CA LEU A 113 26.03 -0.72 2.28
C LEU A 113 27.36 -1.39 2.56
N LYS A 114 27.48 -2.72 2.37
CA LYS A 114 28.66 -3.55 2.73
C LYS A 114 29.05 -3.36 4.22
N VAL A 115 28.08 -3.12 5.06
CA VAL A 115 28.28 -2.97 6.50
C VAL A 115 28.25 -4.35 7.13
N ASP A 116 29.36 -4.76 7.71
CA ASP A 116 29.40 -5.94 8.56
C ASP A 116 28.95 -5.54 9.97
N LEU A 117 27.70 -5.83 10.28
CA LEU A 117 27.11 -5.49 11.58
C LEU A 117 27.76 -6.23 12.73
N ALA A 118 28.42 -7.37 12.46
CA ALA A 118 29.19 -8.08 13.47
C ALA A 118 30.55 -7.38 13.75
N ALA A 119 31.12 -6.73 12.73
CA ALA A 119 32.36 -5.99 12.87
C ALA A 119 32.16 -4.60 13.48
N THR A 120 30.97 -4.00 13.33
CA THR A 120 30.70 -2.64 13.84
C THR A 120 30.67 -2.62 15.37
N GLY A 121 30.24 -3.70 16.03
CA GLY A 121 30.30 -3.84 17.49
C GLY A 121 31.73 -4.06 18.04
N GLY A 122 32.69 -4.42 17.18
CA GLY A 122 34.07 -4.69 17.62
C GLY A 122 35.06 -3.55 17.36
N ALA A 123 34.87 -2.79 16.29
CA ALA A 123 35.84 -1.77 15.86
C ALA A 123 35.75 -0.44 16.62
N ALA A 124 34.57 -0.12 17.18
CA ALA A 124 34.41 1.05 18.04
C ALA A 124 34.93 0.85 19.47
N GLN A 125 35.31 -0.38 19.80
CA GLN A 125 35.65 -0.81 21.16
C GLN A 125 37.06 -0.42 21.61
N GLU A 126 37.98 -0.14 20.69
CA GLU A 126 39.38 0.09 21.09
C GLU A 126 39.72 1.54 21.49
N GLU A 127 38.91 2.53 21.14
CA GLU A 127 39.28 3.93 21.30
C GLU A 127 38.51 4.71 22.40
N ILE A 128 37.43 4.15 22.98
CA ILE A 128 36.58 4.87 23.95
C ILE A 128 36.53 4.19 25.33
N THR A 129 37.48 3.35 25.64
CA THR A 129 37.43 2.50 26.86
C THR A 129 37.97 3.18 28.14
N SER A 130 37.51 4.38 28.52
CA SER A 130 37.85 4.91 29.85
C SER A 130 36.81 5.81 30.53
N GLY A 131 35.54 5.69 30.22
CA GLY A 131 34.52 6.51 30.85
C GLY A 131 33.30 5.72 31.35
N ARG A 132 32.75 6.14 32.47
CA ARG A 132 31.52 5.59 33.08
C ARG A 132 30.31 5.61 32.17
N TRP A 133 30.38 6.30 31.04
CA TRP A 133 29.34 6.45 30.01
C TRP A 133 29.69 5.74 28.69
N ALA A 134 30.87 5.10 28.60
CA ALA A 134 31.29 4.45 27.33
C ALA A 134 30.32 3.39 26.87
N TRP A 135 29.82 2.54 27.77
CA TRP A 135 28.81 1.52 27.43
C TRP A 135 27.51 2.12 26.91
N PHE A 136 27.13 3.31 27.39
CA PHE A 136 25.89 3.97 26.94
C PHE A 136 26.05 4.55 25.53
N ILE A 137 27.21 5.19 25.28
CA ILE A 137 27.56 5.73 23.96
C ILE A 137 27.66 4.60 22.92
N GLU A 138 28.30 3.49 23.30
CA GLU A 138 28.47 2.32 22.46
C GLU A 138 27.09 1.69 22.10
N LEU A 139 26.24 1.49 23.12
CA LEU A 139 24.89 0.99 22.92
C LEU A 139 24.07 1.87 21.93
N PHE A 140 24.15 3.19 22.07
CA PHE A 140 23.44 4.11 21.17
C PHE A 140 24.08 4.17 19.78
N ALA A 141 25.38 4.02 19.64
CA ALA A 141 26.06 3.96 18.36
C ALA A 141 25.67 2.70 17.59
N ASP A 142 25.71 1.53 18.20
CA ASP A 142 25.34 0.26 17.59
C ASP A 142 23.86 0.20 17.20
N VAL A 143 22.97 0.63 18.11
CA VAL A 143 21.53 0.73 17.81
C VAL A 143 21.31 1.75 16.70
N GLY A 144 22.00 2.89 16.71
CA GLY A 144 21.88 3.93 15.71
C GLY A 144 22.26 3.43 14.31
N VAL A 145 23.40 2.76 14.17
CA VAL A 145 23.84 2.18 12.88
C VAL A 145 22.84 1.13 12.39
N THR A 146 22.42 0.22 13.28
CA THR A 146 21.44 -0.82 12.94
C THR A 146 20.12 -0.21 12.47
N VAL A 147 19.63 0.82 13.15
CA VAL A 147 18.39 1.53 12.75
C VAL A 147 18.56 2.22 11.41
N LEU A 148 19.66 2.94 11.18
CA LEU A 148 19.92 3.61 9.89
C LEU A 148 20.02 2.63 8.72
N VAL A 149 20.73 1.51 8.91
CA VAL A 149 20.85 0.43 7.92
C VAL A 149 19.48 -0.17 7.62
N THR A 150 18.65 -0.36 8.64
CA THR A 150 17.30 -0.91 8.48
C THR A 150 16.39 0.09 7.75
N ILE A 151 16.43 1.38 8.08
CA ILE A 151 15.69 2.43 7.39
C ILE A 151 16.08 2.49 5.90
N PHE A 152 17.38 2.46 5.62
CA PHE A 152 17.87 2.41 4.24
C PHE A 152 17.33 1.18 3.51
N GLY A 153 17.36 0.00 4.12
CA GLY A 153 16.79 -1.22 3.57
C GLY A 153 15.29 -1.11 3.31
N PHE A 154 14.53 -0.46 4.19
CA PHE A 154 13.10 -0.19 3.96
C PHE A 154 12.88 0.74 2.77
N ILE A 155 13.69 1.77 2.59
CA ILE A 155 13.60 2.65 1.42
C ILE A 155 13.84 1.87 0.13
N VAL A 156 14.86 1.00 0.11
CA VAL A 156 15.14 0.14 -1.04
C VAL A 156 13.98 -0.82 -1.30
N LEU A 157 13.45 -1.49 -0.27
CA LEU A 157 12.27 -2.35 -0.38
C LEU A 157 11.05 -1.59 -0.90
N ALA A 158 10.85 -0.36 -0.45
CA ALA A 158 9.75 0.49 -0.92
C ALA A 158 9.87 0.77 -2.43
N LEU A 159 11.05 1.17 -2.90
CA LEU A 159 11.29 1.51 -4.30
C LEU A 159 11.23 0.28 -5.21
N VAL A 160 11.98 -0.76 -4.86
CA VAL A 160 12.04 -2.01 -5.65
C VAL A 160 10.69 -2.73 -5.60
N GLY A 161 10.10 -2.84 -4.42
CA GLY A 161 8.78 -3.45 -4.24
C GLY A 161 7.68 -2.71 -5.00
N ALA A 162 7.68 -1.37 -4.99
CA ALA A 162 6.74 -0.56 -5.77
C ALA A 162 6.91 -0.79 -7.28
N ALA A 163 8.14 -0.82 -7.78
CA ALA A 163 8.43 -1.07 -9.19
C ALA A 163 7.97 -2.47 -9.62
N LEU A 164 8.32 -3.50 -8.84
CA LEU A 164 7.87 -4.87 -9.09
C LEU A 164 6.36 -5.01 -8.98
N GLY A 165 5.74 -4.41 -7.97
CA GLY A 165 4.30 -4.38 -7.79
C GLY A 165 3.59 -3.72 -8.97
N TYR A 166 4.13 -2.63 -9.50
CA TYR A 166 3.62 -1.98 -10.71
C TYR A 166 3.69 -2.91 -11.92
N LEU A 167 4.84 -3.52 -12.18
CA LEU A 167 5.04 -4.40 -13.33
C LEU A 167 4.13 -5.62 -13.27
N VAL A 168 4.16 -6.35 -12.15
CA VAL A 168 3.34 -7.56 -11.95
C VAL A 168 1.86 -7.24 -12.08
N SER A 169 1.38 -6.21 -11.37
CA SER A 169 -0.04 -5.84 -11.44
C SER A 169 -0.45 -5.33 -12.82
N SER A 170 0.43 -4.66 -13.56
CA SER A 170 0.20 -4.22 -14.93
C SER A 170 -0.02 -5.41 -15.87
N VAL A 171 0.83 -6.43 -15.76
CA VAL A 171 0.71 -7.66 -16.55
C VAL A 171 -0.55 -8.42 -16.18
N VAL A 172 -0.76 -8.71 -14.90
CA VAL A 172 -1.94 -9.42 -14.40
C VAL A 172 -3.23 -8.73 -14.84
N TRP A 173 -3.29 -7.40 -14.71
CA TRP A 173 -4.49 -6.66 -15.08
C TRP A 173 -4.76 -6.67 -16.59
N ARG A 174 -3.74 -6.73 -17.42
CA ARG A 174 -3.90 -6.93 -18.87
C ARG A 174 -4.61 -8.24 -19.18
N PHE A 175 -4.22 -9.33 -18.55
CA PHE A 175 -4.86 -10.64 -18.71
C PHE A 175 -6.31 -10.63 -18.18
N VAL A 176 -6.56 -10.04 -17.02
CA VAL A 176 -7.91 -9.93 -16.45
C VAL A 176 -8.85 -9.18 -17.39
N VAL A 177 -8.41 -8.04 -17.92
CA VAL A 177 -9.24 -7.24 -18.85
C VAL A 177 -9.46 -7.97 -20.17
N ALA A 178 -8.44 -8.62 -20.71
CA ALA A 178 -8.56 -9.40 -21.95
C ALA A 178 -9.58 -10.55 -21.78
N HIS A 179 -9.51 -11.26 -20.66
CA HIS A 179 -10.44 -12.35 -20.35
C HIS A 179 -11.89 -11.86 -20.18
N ARG A 180 -12.08 -10.74 -19.48
CA ARG A 180 -13.41 -10.11 -19.32
C ARG A 180 -14.00 -9.66 -20.67
N ARG A 181 -13.18 -9.12 -21.59
CA ARG A 181 -13.61 -8.76 -22.94
C ARG A 181 -14.06 -9.98 -23.75
N LYS A 182 -13.26 -11.05 -23.76
CA LYS A 182 -13.62 -12.30 -24.44
C LYS A 182 -14.94 -12.88 -23.94
N ARG A 183 -15.16 -12.86 -22.63
CA ARG A 183 -16.44 -13.32 -22.03
C ARG A 183 -17.62 -12.47 -22.48
N LYS A 184 -17.49 -11.15 -22.51
CA LYS A 184 -18.57 -10.25 -22.98
C LYS A 184 -18.90 -10.46 -24.45
N LEU A 185 -17.89 -10.58 -25.31
CA LEU A 185 -18.08 -10.84 -26.73
C LEU A 185 -18.78 -12.17 -26.97
N ARG A 186 -18.38 -13.24 -26.29
CA ARG A 186 -19.06 -14.54 -26.39
C ARG A 186 -20.54 -14.47 -25.96
N ALA A 187 -20.81 -13.72 -24.87
CA ALA A 187 -22.19 -13.53 -24.41
C ALA A 187 -23.04 -12.73 -25.37
N MET A 188 -22.49 -11.71 -26.05
CA MET A 188 -23.15 -10.96 -27.08
C MET A 188 -23.49 -11.84 -28.30
N VAL A 189 -22.47 -12.53 -28.84
CA VAL A 189 -22.65 -13.42 -30.00
C VAL A 189 -23.72 -14.47 -29.72
N ARG A 190 -23.75 -15.02 -28.52
CA ARG A 190 -24.75 -16.00 -28.12
C ARG A 190 -26.16 -15.42 -28.10
N ARG A 191 -26.34 -14.21 -27.55
CA ARG A 191 -27.66 -13.53 -27.55
C ARG A 191 -28.14 -13.22 -28.94
N THR A 192 -27.28 -12.67 -29.80
CA THR A 192 -27.64 -12.40 -31.20
C THR A 192 -28.00 -13.67 -31.98
N ALA A 193 -27.33 -14.79 -31.71
CA ALA A 193 -27.64 -16.07 -32.31
C ALA A 193 -28.96 -16.66 -31.80
N GLU A 194 -29.37 -16.38 -30.58
CA GLU A 194 -30.68 -16.75 -30.02
C GLU A 194 -31.80 -15.91 -30.64
N GLU A 195 -31.59 -14.58 -30.75
CA GLU A 195 -32.55 -13.65 -31.40
C GLU A 195 -32.79 -13.93 -32.90
N LEU A 196 -31.78 -14.47 -33.60
CA LEU A 196 -31.94 -14.83 -35.03
C LEU A 196 -32.64 -16.19 -35.26
N ARG A 197 -32.87 -16.95 -34.19
CA ARG A 197 -33.57 -18.26 -34.27
C ARG A 197 -35.05 -18.18 -33.91
N GLU A 198 -35.47 -17.08 -33.30
CA GLU A 198 -36.88 -16.74 -33.04
C GLU A 198 -37.48 -15.99 -34.25
#